data_c218dd82aeb41dc70c72cbd1f8156b77
#
_entry.id   c218dd82aeb41dc70c72cbd1f8156b77
#
_cell.length_a   1.000
_cell.length_b   1.000
_cell.length_c   1.000
_cell.angle_alpha   90.00
_cell.angle_beta   90.00
_cell.angle_gamma   90.00
#
_symmetry.space_group_name_H-M   'P 1'
#
loop_
_entity.id
_entity.type
_entity.pdbx_description
1 polymer ?
#
loop_
_entity_poly.entity_id
_entity_poly.type
_entity_poly.pdbx_seq_one_letter_code
_entity_poly.pdbx_strand_id
1 'polypeptide(L)'
;LRMSRGLGDVYKRQEVDGLTPEALTEAYYEMLRTANIELIVLGCDEASTTAVKDALLAELSAIDRAPLPRAENIAMPRREPVRKVEHFDTTQAKLCMLFTLGRPMQPEQLAAVRLAMALYGGSVTSRLFLNVRERDHLCYYCSSSFQSFTGSMAVNSGVEHADAARAEQAVLKELADLCDGPITDEELEDCRRGLLAGMNGLEDTLGGIETWYYMEVLRGGPVQTPDDARRALLAVTREDVRDILKQFTLSVSCLLTREEGNENG
;
A
#
# COMPACT_ATOMS: atom_id res chain seq x y z
N LEU A 1 -20.65 -23.63 -3.05
CA LEU A 1 -19.72 -23.72 -4.16
C LEU A 1 -18.33 -24.08 -3.65
N ARG A 2 -18.08 -25.35 -3.48
CA ARG A 2 -16.71 -25.90 -3.33
C ARG A 2 -16.00 -25.78 -4.68
N MET A 3 -16.03 -24.60 -5.27
CA MET A 3 -15.31 -24.37 -6.49
C MET A 3 -14.20 -23.42 -6.14
N SER A 4 -13.01 -23.97 -5.96
CA SER A 4 -12.07 -23.19 -6.66
C SER A 4 -10.62 -23.16 -6.23
N ARG A 5 -10.18 -23.69 -5.11
CA ARG A 5 -8.71 -23.76 -5.04
C ARG A 5 -8.15 -24.74 -6.07
N GLY A 6 -8.78 -25.90 -6.25
CA GLY A 6 -8.32 -26.88 -7.22
C GLY A 6 -8.59 -26.52 -8.68
N LEU A 7 -9.76 -25.94 -8.99
CA LEU A 7 -10.12 -25.57 -10.37
C LEU A 7 -9.39 -24.31 -10.84
N GLY A 8 -9.25 -23.29 -10.00
CA GLY A 8 -8.49 -22.09 -10.36
C GLY A 8 -7.03 -22.40 -10.66
N ASP A 9 -6.40 -23.28 -9.89
CA ASP A 9 -5.02 -23.70 -10.13
C ASP A 9 -4.91 -24.63 -11.36
N VAL A 10 -5.93 -25.45 -11.65
CA VAL A 10 -5.98 -26.29 -12.85
C VAL A 10 -6.16 -25.42 -14.11
N TYR A 11 -7.05 -24.43 -14.09
CA TYR A 11 -7.21 -23.51 -15.22
C TYR A 11 -5.94 -22.68 -15.48
N LYS A 12 -5.31 -22.14 -14.45
CA LYS A 12 -4.03 -21.44 -14.59
C LYS A 12 -2.92 -22.35 -15.13
N ARG A 13 -2.89 -23.61 -14.71
CA ARG A 13 -1.93 -24.57 -15.22
C ARG A 13 -2.19 -24.89 -16.69
N GLN A 14 -3.46 -25.10 -17.09
CA GLN A 14 -3.83 -25.32 -18.48
C GLN A 14 -3.51 -24.11 -19.38
N GLU A 15 -3.70 -22.89 -18.86
CA GLU A 15 -3.30 -21.66 -19.55
C GLU A 15 -1.78 -21.61 -19.77
N VAL A 16 -0.99 -21.98 -18.75
CA VAL A 16 0.48 -22.05 -18.85
C VAL A 16 0.92 -23.16 -19.81
N ASP A 17 0.32 -24.35 -19.73
CA ASP A 17 0.62 -25.48 -20.62
C ASP A 17 0.27 -25.20 -22.09
N GLY A 18 -0.64 -24.25 -22.33
CA GLY A 18 -1.03 -23.77 -23.66
C GLY A 18 -0.14 -22.67 -24.25
N LEU A 19 0.82 -22.13 -23.48
CA LEU A 19 1.72 -21.08 -23.96
C LEU A 19 2.77 -21.65 -24.91
N THR A 20 2.99 -20.95 -26.01
CA THR A 20 4.09 -21.25 -26.94
C THR A 20 5.16 -20.17 -26.89
N PRO A 21 6.41 -20.47 -27.28
CA PRO A 21 7.46 -19.44 -27.37
C PRO A 21 7.07 -18.27 -28.29
N GLU A 22 6.34 -18.55 -29.38
CA GLU A 22 5.86 -17.53 -30.30
C GLU A 22 4.85 -16.59 -29.65
N ALA A 23 3.85 -17.14 -28.94
CA ALA A 23 2.84 -16.36 -28.24
C ALA A 23 3.45 -15.48 -27.13
N LEU A 24 4.44 -16.00 -26.40
CA LEU A 24 5.18 -15.23 -25.41
C LEU A 24 6.01 -14.11 -26.04
N THR A 25 6.64 -14.39 -27.18
CA THR A 25 7.43 -13.40 -27.90
C THR A 25 6.53 -12.28 -28.43
N GLU A 26 5.38 -12.60 -28.98
CA GLU A 26 4.39 -11.61 -29.44
C GLU A 26 3.90 -10.75 -28.27
N ALA A 27 3.52 -11.34 -27.15
CA ALA A 27 3.09 -10.63 -25.95
C ALA A 27 4.19 -9.71 -25.39
N TYR A 28 5.46 -10.15 -25.44
CA TYR A 28 6.60 -9.33 -25.02
C TYR A 28 6.78 -8.10 -25.92
N TYR A 29 6.72 -8.25 -27.22
CA TYR A 29 6.81 -7.11 -28.14
C TYR A 29 5.59 -6.19 -28.02
N GLU A 30 4.39 -6.73 -27.81
CA GLU A 30 3.21 -5.92 -27.57
C GLU A 30 3.35 -5.11 -26.27
N MET A 31 3.89 -5.71 -25.19
CA MET A 31 4.21 -5.00 -23.96
C MET A 31 5.22 -3.87 -24.22
N LEU A 32 6.29 -4.12 -24.96
CA LEU A 32 7.26 -3.08 -25.29
C LEU A 32 6.65 -1.93 -26.13
N ARG A 33 5.70 -2.23 -27.00
CA ARG A 33 5.00 -1.22 -27.81
C ARG A 33 4.05 -0.36 -26.99
N THR A 34 3.32 -0.95 -26.04
CA THR A 34 2.16 -0.34 -25.41
C THR A 34 2.39 0.09 -23.96
N ALA A 35 3.38 -0.47 -23.26
CA ALA A 35 3.67 -0.13 -21.88
C ALA A 35 4.24 1.30 -21.74
N ASN A 36 3.92 1.95 -20.62
CA ASN A 36 4.67 3.11 -20.17
C ASN A 36 6.01 2.62 -19.60
N ILE A 37 7.11 3.09 -20.14
CA ILE A 37 8.46 2.68 -19.74
C ILE A 37 9.15 3.86 -19.08
N GLU A 38 9.61 3.65 -17.86
CA GLU A 38 10.48 4.56 -17.12
C GLU A 38 11.89 3.98 -17.10
N LEU A 39 12.89 4.80 -17.42
CA LEU A 39 14.29 4.41 -17.37
C LEU A 39 15.00 5.16 -16.25
N ILE A 40 15.61 4.43 -15.34
CA ILE A 40 16.44 4.98 -14.28
C ILE A 40 17.85 4.42 -14.46
N VAL A 41 18.81 5.31 -14.61
CA VAL A 41 20.22 4.95 -14.77
C VAL A 41 20.99 5.54 -13.62
N LEU A 42 21.62 4.69 -12.82
CA LEU A 42 22.52 5.05 -11.74
C LEU A 42 23.94 4.66 -12.12
N GLY A 43 24.85 5.58 -12.02
CA GLY A 43 26.25 5.35 -12.40
C GLY A 43 27.24 6.14 -11.55
N CYS A 44 28.49 5.81 -11.69
CA CYS A 44 29.58 6.44 -10.94
C CYS A 44 30.07 7.77 -11.56
N ASP A 45 29.74 8.04 -12.82
CA ASP A 45 30.08 9.29 -13.50
C ASP A 45 29.00 9.67 -14.54
N GLU A 46 28.92 10.96 -14.87
CA GLU A 46 27.96 11.53 -15.78
C GLU A 46 28.12 11.01 -17.22
N ALA A 47 29.32 10.82 -17.66
CA ALA A 47 29.61 10.41 -19.05
C ALA A 47 29.13 8.98 -19.30
N SER A 48 29.44 8.05 -18.40
CA SER A 48 28.99 6.65 -18.48
C SER A 48 27.47 6.56 -18.35
N THR A 49 26.89 7.30 -17.42
CA THR A 49 25.42 7.34 -17.21
C THR A 49 24.70 7.86 -18.45
N THR A 50 25.23 8.92 -19.06
CA THR A 50 24.67 9.49 -20.31
C THR A 50 24.79 8.51 -21.45
N ALA A 51 25.94 7.84 -21.63
CA ALA A 51 26.14 6.86 -22.70
C ALA A 51 25.16 5.69 -22.60
N VAL A 52 24.94 5.15 -21.40
CA VAL A 52 23.94 4.07 -21.17
C VAL A 52 22.53 4.55 -21.45
N LYS A 53 22.17 5.74 -20.95
CA LYS A 53 20.87 6.35 -21.22
C LYS A 53 20.61 6.50 -22.72
N ASP A 54 21.57 7.04 -23.46
CA ASP A 54 21.42 7.31 -24.87
C ASP A 54 21.32 6.01 -25.70
N ALA A 55 22.08 4.97 -25.32
CA ALA A 55 21.98 3.65 -25.93
C ALA A 55 20.58 3.01 -25.70
N LEU A 56 20.06 3.04 -24.46
CA LEU A 56 18.73 2.53 -24.15
C LEU A 56 17.64 3.29 -24.89
N LEU A 57 17.73 4.61 -24.96
CA LEU A 57 16.76 5.43 -25.70
C LEU A 57 16.82 5.15 -27.21
N ALA A 58 17.99 4.90 -27.78
CA ALA A 58 18.14 4.54 -29.20
C ALA A 58 17.42 3.21 -29.49
N GLU A 59 17.63 2.18 -28.67
CA GLU A 59 16.95 0.88 -28.81
C GLU A 59 15.42 1.01 -28.68
N LEU A 60 14.92 1.76 -27.69
CA LEU A 60 13.50 2.00 -27.53
C LEU A 60 12.89 2.80 -28.69
N SER A 61 13.66 3.73 -29.27
CA SER A 61 13.21 4.53 -30.41
C SER A 61 13.10 3.73 -31.72
N ALA A 62 13.77 2.57 -31.79
CA ALA A 62 13.66 1.66 -32.92
C ALA A 62 12.34 0.85 -32.92
N ILE A 63 11.62 0.85 -31.80
CA ILE A 63 10.32 0.20 -31.66
C ILE A 63 9.23 1.21 -32.03
N ASP A 64 8.28 0.83 -32.91
CA ASP A 64 7.09 1.63 -33.20
C ASP A 64 6.15 1.59 -32.00
N ARG A 65 6.30 2.56 -31.09
CA ARG A 65 5.63 2.59 -29.79
C ARG A 65 4.35 3.42 -29.81
N ALA A 66 3.29 2.85 -29.23
CA ALA A 66 2.02 3.50 -28.99
C ALA A 66 1.59 3.26 -27.51
N PRO A 67 2.20 3.98 -26.56
CA PRO A 67 1.92 3.75 -25.14
C PRO A 67 0.44 3.97 -24.82
N LEU A 68 -0.15 3.04 -24.07
CA LEU A 68 -1.51 3.17 -23.59
C LEU A 68 -1.58 4.25 -22.49
N PRO A 69 -2.72 4.97 -22.38
CA PRO A 69 -2.93 5.89 -21.26
C PRO A 69 -2.79 5.16 -19.93
N ARG A 70 -2.17 5.81 -18.96
CA ARG A 70 -2.12 5.27 -17.59
C ARG A 70 -3.54 5.17 -17.03
N ALA A 71 -3.89 3.99 -16.52
CA ALA A 71 -5.15 3.81 -15.83
C ALA A 71 -5.03 4.37 -14.40
N GLU A 72 -5.97 5.24 -14.02
CA GLU A 72 -6.09 5.72 -12.65
C GLU A 72 -7.18 4.93 -11.94
N ASN A 73 -6.78 4.09 -10.99
CA ASN A 73 -7.70 3.30 -10.17
C ASN A 73 -7.87 3.98 -8.80
N ILE A 74 -8.70 5.02 -8.75
CA ILE A 74 -8.98 5.75 -7.51
C ILE A 74 -10.33 5.29 -6.97
N ALA A 75 -10.32 4.71 -5.76
CA ALA A 75 -11.56 4.38 -5.06
C ALA A 75 -12.24 5.68 -4.61
N MET A 76 -13.46 5.92 -5.08
CA MET A 76 -14.23 7.10 -4.70
C MET A 76 -14.86 6.90 -3.31
N PRO A 77 -14.92 7.96 -2.48
CA PRO A 77 -15.65 7.94 -1.23
C PRO A 77 -17.13 7.57 -1.47
N ARG A 78 -17.67 6.75 -0.58
CA ARG A 78 -19.08 6.34 -0.63
C ARG A 78 -19.81 6.88 0.60
N ARG A 79 -21.07 7.23 0.43
CA ARG A 79 -21.93 7.63 1.56
C ARG A 79 -22.08 6.48 2.56
N GLU A 80 -22.21 5.27 2.05
CA GLU A 80 -22.27 4.04 2.84
C GLU A 80 -21.19 3.09 2.34
N PRO A 81 -20.37 2.49 3.23
CA PRO A 81 -19.35 1.55 2.82
C PRO A 81 -19.99 0.27 2.26
N VAL A 82 -19.35 -0.31 1.26
CA VAL A 82 -19.73 -1.65 0.79
C VAL A 82 -19.23 -2.66 1.81
N ARG A 83 -20.17 -3.47 2.33
CA ARG A 83 -19.87 -4.59 3.21
C ARG A 83 -20.00 -5.89 2.44
N LYS A 84 -18.93 -6.69 2.43
CA LYS A 84 -18.91 -7.98 1.75
C LYS A 84 -18.47 -9.06 2.72
N VAL A 85 -19.23 -10.14 2.78
CA VAL A 85 -18.86 -11.35 3.51
C VAL A 85 -18.69 -12.46 2.49
N GLU A 86 -17.55 -13.13 2.52
CA GLU A 86 -17.27 -14.32 1.73
C GLU A 86 -17.04 -15.49 2.65
N HIS A 87 -17.66 -16.62 2.33
CA HIS A 87 -17.49 -17.85 3.10
C HIS A 87 -16.46 -18.74 2.45
N PHE A 88 -15.49 -19.14 3.27
CA PHE A 88 -14.39 -19.97 2.83
C PHE A 88 -13.93 -20.88 3.99
N ASP A 89 -13.50 -22.09 3.68
CA ASP A 89 -12.91 -22.99 4.66
C ASP A 89 -11.53 -22.48 5.09
N THR A 90 -11.50 -21.76 6.20
CA THR A 90 -10.30 -21.12 6.74
C THR A 90 -10.28 -21.24 8.27
N THR A 91 -9.10 -21.43 8.83
CA THR A 91 -8.89 -21.52 10.28
C THR A 91 -9.08 -20.18 10.99
N GLN A 92 -8.90 -19.08 10.29
CA GLN A 92 -9.02 -17.73 10.81
C GLN A 92 -9.82 -16.85 9.83
N ALA A 93 -10.69 -16.02 10.33
CA ALA A 93 -11.30 -14.98 9.52
C ALA A 93 -10.26 -13.92 9.11
N LYS A 94 -10.44 -13.34 7.92
CA LYS A 94 -9.63 -12.23 7.42
C LYS A 94 -10.53 -11.02 7.23
N LEU A 95 -10.22 -9.94 7.95
CA LEU A 95 -10.89 -8.66 7.82
C LEU A 95 -9.99 -7.73 7.02
N CYS A 96 -10.51 -7.19 5.92
CA CYS A 96 -9.86 -6.17 5.12
C CYS A 96 -10.78 -4.96 5.00
N MET A 97 -10.29 -3.79 5.43
CA MET A 97 -11.04 -2.54 5.37
C MET A 97 -10.28 -1.55 4.50
N LEU A 98 -10.95 -0.97 3.51
CA LEU A 98 -10.39 0.03 2.61
C LEU A 98 -10.98 1.40 2.90
N PHE A 99 -10.12 2.34 3.22
CA PHE A 99 -10.44 3.76 3.33
C PHE A 99 -9.86 4.51 2.15
N THR A 100 -10.50 5.59 1.74
CA THR A 100 -10.05 6.36 0.58
C THR A 100 -10.18 7.86 0.82
N LEU A 101 -9.27 8.62 0.17
CA LEU A 101 -9.36 10.07 0.01
C LEU A 101 -10.20 10.47 -1.22
N GLY A 102 -10.47 9.53 -2.15
CA GLY A 102 -11.09 9.82 -3.44
C GLY A 102 -10.19 10.56 -4.43
N ARG A 103 -8.90 10.65 -4.15
CA ARG A 103 -7.87 11.31 -4.97
C ARG A 103 -6.47 10.77 -4.61
N PRO A 104 -5.49 10.93 -5.48
CA PRO A 104 -4.09 10.70 -5.11
C PRO A 104 -3.67 11.61 -3.94
N MET A 105 -2.66 11.18 -3.20
CA MET A 105 -2.05 11.98 -2.14
C MET A 105 -1.26 13.14 -2.74
N GLN A 106 -1.42 14.32 -2.17
CA GLN A 106 -0.57 15.46 -2.53
C GLN A 106 0.82 15.30 -1.91
N PRO A 107 1.91 15.67 -2.61
CA PRO A 107 3.27 15.51 -2.11
C PRO A 107 3.50 16.16 -0.75
N GLU A 108 2.89 17.30 -0.48
CA GLU A 108 3.02 18.06 0.78
C GLU A 108 2.44 17.32 1.98
N GLN A 109 1.49 16.41 1.74
CA GLN A 109 0.81 15.61 2.78
C GLN A 109 1.54 14.31 3.10
N LEU A 110 2.58 13.92 2.33
CA LEU A 110 3.24 12.62 2.48
C LEU A 110 3.88 12.42 3.86
N ALA A 111 4.51 13.44 4.40
CA ALA A 111 5.11 13.34 5.75
C ALA A 111 4.05 13.10 6.82
N ALA A 112 2.95 13.86 6.77
CA ALA A 112 1.84 13.72 7.71
C ALA A 112 1.18 12.35 7.62
N VAL A 113 0.91 11.84 6.41
CA VAL A 113 0.29 10.53 6.24
C VAL A 113 1.23 9.39 6.68
N ARG A 114 2.54 9.49 6.44
CA ARG A 114 3.51 8.49 6.92
C ARG A 114 3.47 8.39 8.45
N LEU A 115 3.48 9.54 9.14
CA LEU A 115 3.40 9.56 10.61
C LEU A 115 2.03 9.09 11.11
N ALA A 116 0.95 9.48 10.46
CA ALA A 116 -0.41 9.03 10.76
C ALA A 116 -0.55 7.50 10.61
N MET A 117 0.01 6.93 9.55
CA MET A 117 0.00 5.47 9.36
C MET A 117 0.84 4.75 10.41
N ALA A 118 2.02 5.27 10.78
CA ALA A 118 2.85 4.70 11.84
C ALA A 118 2.11 4.68 13.18
N LEU A 119 1.39 5.75 13.51
CA LEU A 119 0.57 5.85 14.73
C LEU A 119 -0.64 4.90 14.67
N TYR A 120 -1.29 4.78 13.54
CA TYR A 120 -2.53 4.01 13.41
C TYR A 120 -2.28 2.50 13.42
N GLY A 121 -1.50 1.98 12.46
CA GLY A 121 -1.30 0.53 12.33
C GLY A 121 -0.03 0.11 11.58
N GLY A 122 0.88 1.06 11.33
CA GLY A 122 2.09 0.82 10.54
C GLY A 122 3.32 0.43 11.35
N SER A 123 3.22 0.31 12.68
CA SER A 123 4.33 -0.02 13.55
C SER A 123 3.92 -0.94 14.71
N VAL A 124 4.88 -1.51 15.41
CA VAL A 124 4.63 -2.31 16.63
C VAL A 124 4.25 -1.44 17.84
N THR A 125 4.41 -0.13 17.74
CA THR A 125 3.96 0.86 18.73
C THR A 125 2.65 1.55 18.30
N SER A 126 2.04 1.13 17.22
CA SER A 126 0.79 1.69 16.70
C SER A 126 -0.41 1.32 17.56
N ARG A 127 -1.47 2.13 17.48
CA ARG A 127 -2.70 1.88 18.24
C ARG A 127 -3.40 0.59 17.87
N LEU A 128 -3.42 0.21 16.60
CA LEU A 128 -3.98 -1.09 16.19
C LEU A 128 -3.20 -2.24 16.80
N PHE A 129 -1.87 -2.14 16.85
CA PHE A 129 -1.06 -3.18 17.46
C PHE A 129 -1.25 -3.23 18.98
N LEU A 130 -1.09 -2.10 19.67
CA LEU A 130 -1.12 -2.06 21.13
C LEU A 130 -2.53 -2.26 21.70
N ASN A 131 -3.56 -1.69 21.08
CA ASN A 131 -4.91 -1.70 21.62
C ASN A 131 -5.71 -2.90 21.12
N VAL A 132 -5.77 -3.12 19.79
CA VAL A 132 -6.64 -4.16 19.22
C VAL A 132 -6.02 -5.55 19.36
N ARG A 133 -4.70 -5.66 19.17
CA ARG A 133 -4.01 -6.95 19.27
C ARG A 133 -3.58 -7.26 20.70
N GLU A 134 -2.78 -6.37 21.35
CA GLU A 134 -2.12 -6.71 22.63
C GLU A 134 -3.05 -6.51 23.83
N ARG A 135 -3.82 -5.42 23.90
CA ARG A 135 -4.71 -5.15 25.04
C ARG A 135 -6.02 -5.92 24.95
N ASP A 136 -6.70 -5.84 23.80
CA ASP A 136 -8.06 -6.35 23.62
C ASP A 136 -8.07 -7.80 23.10
N HIS A 137 -6.93 -8.33 22.64
CA HIS A 137 -6.73 -9.69 22.13
C HIS A 137 -7.74 -10.09 21.03
N LEU A 138 -8.15 -9.12 20.19
CA LEU A 138 -9.18 -9.33 19.16
C LEU A 138 -8.61 -9.93 17.87
N CYS A 139 -7.29 -9.95 17.69
CA CYS A 139 -6.67 -10.37 16.43
C CYS A 139 -5.26 -10.93 16.64
N TYR A 140 -4.82 -11.76 15.71
CA TYR A 140 -3.43 -12.25 15.64
C TYR A 140 -2.49 -11.22 15.05
N TYR A 141 -2.98 -10.45 14.10
CA TYR A 141 -2.31 -9.28 13.54
C TYR A 141 -3.35 -8.26 13.14
N CYS A 142 -2.98 -7.00 13.24
CA CYS A 142 -3.76 -5.88 12.73
C CYS A 142 -2.76 -4.81 12.28
N SER A 143 -2.83 -4.43 11.01
CA SER A 143 -1.90 -3.46 10.44
C SER A 143 -2.59 -2.58 9.41
N SER A 144 -2.10 -1.35 9.27
CA SER A 144 -2.50 -0.44 8.21
C SER A 144 -1.38 -0.22 7.20
N SER A 145 -1.75 -0.03 5.95
CA SER A 145 -0.85 0.34 4.86
C SER A 145 -1.48 1.44 4.02
N PHE A 146 -0.65 2.26 3.39
CA PHE A 146 -1.09 3.39 2.60
C PHE A 146 -0.50 3.34 1.19
N GLN A 147 -1.34 3.63 0.20
CA GLN A 147 -0.95 3.74 -1.20
C GLN A 147 -1.16 5.18 -1.69
N SER A 148 -0.05 5.91 -1.89
CA SER A 148 -0.08 7.34 -2.22
C SER A 148 -0.69 7.65 -3.59
N PHE A 149 -0.49 6.78 -4.57
CA PHE A 149 -0.99 6.99 -5.94
C PHE A 149 -2.51 6.87 -6.05
N THR A 150 -3.11 6.04 -5.21
CA THR A 150 -4.57 5.86 -5.18
C THR A 150 -5.23 6.62 -4.05
N GLY A 151 -4.46 7.17 -3.11
CA GLY A 151 -4.99 7.80 -1.92
C GLY A 151 -5.79 6.85 -1.03
N SER A 152 -5.39 5.58 -1.00
CA SER A 152 -6.11 4.56 -0.23
C SER A 152 -5.28 4.05 0.95
N MET A 153 -5.97 3.81 2.05
CA MET A 153 -5.46 3.15 3.24
C MET A 153 -6.18 1.81 3.40
N ALA A 154 -5.43 0.72 3.52
CA ALA A 154 -5.96 -0.59 3.82
C ALA A 154 -5.60 -0.98 5.25
N VAL A 155 -6.58 -1.51 5.99
CA VAL A 155 -6.37 -2.20 7.26
C VAL A 155 -6.62 -3.67 7.04
N ASN A 156 -5.65 -4.51 7.40
CA ASN A 156 -5.73 -5.96 7.30
C ASN A 156 -5.57 -6.58 8.68
N SER A 157 -6.47 -7.53 8.99
CA SER A 157 -6.46 -8.21 10.28
C SER A 157 -6.82 -9.69 10.14
N GLY A 158 -6.12 -10.53 10.90
CA GLY A 158 -6.47 -11.94 11.09
C GLY A 158 -7.11 -12.11 12.46
N VAL A 159 -8.37 -12.56 12.47
CA VAL A 159 -9.21 -12.57 13.68
C VAL A 159 -9.85 -13.94 13.90
N GLU A 160 -10.27 -14.23 15.11
CA GLU A 160 -11.21 -15.35 15.35
C GLU A 160 -12.56 -15.03 14.67
N HIS A 161 -13.23 -16.07 14.17
CA HIS A 161 -14.52 -15.90 13.48
C HIS A 161 -15.56 -15.18 14.35
N ALA A 162 -15.61 -15.52 15.63
CA ALA A 162 -16.53 -14.92 16.59
C ALA A 162 -16.21 -13.45 16.92
N ASP A 163 -14.95 -13.01 16.76
CA ASP A 163 -14.49 -11.68 17.13
C ASP A 163 -14.45 -10.70 15.95
N ALA A 164 -14.78 -11.14 14.74
CA ALA A 164 -14.66 -10.32 13.53
C ALA A 164 -15.39 -8.96 13.63
N ALA A 165 -16.63 -8.97 14.12
CA ALA A 165 -17.41 -7.74 14.28
C ALA A 165 -16.82 -6.81 15.35
N ARG A 166 -16.31 -7.37 16.45
CA ARG A 166 -15.67 -6.60 17.53
C ARG A 166 -14.35 -5.98 17.05
N ALA A 167 -13.57 -6.74 16.28
CA ALA A 167 -12.32 -6.26 15.70
C ALA A 167 -12.58 -5.11 14.70
N GLU A 168 -13.60 -5.23 13.83
CA GLU A 168 -13.98 -4.14 12.93
C GLU A 168 -14.33 -2.86 13.69
N GLN A 169 -15.13 -2.98 14.75
CA GLN A 169 -15.49 -1.84 15.60
C GLN A 169 -14.29 -1.23 16.32
N ALA A 170 -13.39 -2.06 16.82
CA ALA A 170 -12.16 -1.60 17.48
C ALA A 170 -11.23 -0.84 16.50
N VAL A 171 -11.08 -1.35 15.28
CA VAL A 171 -10.31 -0.68 14.21
C VAL A 171 -10.89 0.71 13.90
N LEU A 172 -12.21 0.82 13.75
CA LEU A 172 -12.89 2.10 13.49
C LEU A 172 -12.78 3.05 14.68
N LYS A 173 -12.88 2.52 15.90
CA LYS A 173 -12.74 3.31 17.13
C LYS A 173 -11.35 3.90 17.24
N GLU A 174 -10.29 3.13 17.03
CA GLU A 174 -8.92 3.64 17.11
C GLU A 174 -8.65 4.73 16.05
N LEU A 175 -9.26 4.64 14.87
CA LEU A 175 -9.19 5.72 13.87
C LEU A 175 -9.89 6.99 14.37
N ALA A 176 -11.10 6.86 14.91
CA ALA A 176 -11.85 7.98 15.47
C ALA A 176 -11.11 8.64 16.66
N ASP A 177 -10.53 7.82 17.53
CA ASP A 177 -9.75 8.29 18.67
C ASP A 177 -8.47 9.04 18.23
N LEU A 178 -7.85 8.67 17.12
CA LEU A 178 -6.74 9.43 16.52
C LEU A 178 -7.20 10.75 15.91
N CYS A 179 -8.39 10.77 15.30
CA CYS A 179 -8.95 11.98 14.69
C CYS A 179 -9.36 13.03 15.74
N ASP A 180 -9.97 12.62 16.84
CA ASP A 180 -10.66 13.53 17.77
C ASP A 180 -10.12 13.46 19.20
N GLY A 181 -9.44 12.40 19.57
CA GLY A 181 -8.89 12.19 20.91
C GLY A 181 -7.45 12.72 21.08
N PRO A 182 -6.86 12.50 22.25
CA PRO A 182 -5.48 12.89 22.53
C PRO A 182 -4.48 11.99 21.77
N ILE A 183 -3.45 12.61 21.23
CA ILE A 183 -2.21 11.96 20.77
C ILE A 183 -1.13 12.44 21.72
N THR A 184 -0.48 11.54 22.45
CA THR A 184 0.58 11.92 23.40
C THR A 184 1.88 12.28 22.68
N ASP A 185 2.75 13.03 23.35
CA ASP A 185 4.09 13.33 22.83
C ASP A 185 4.90 12.05 22.64
N GLU A 186 4.78 11.10 23.55
CA GLU A 186 5.48 9.82 23.51
C GLU A 186 5.08 9.01 22.28
N GLU A 187 3.76 8.83 22.03
CA GLU A 187 3.27 8.12 20.83
C GLU A 187 3.80 8.75 19.54
N LEU A 188 3.73 10.10 19.46
CA LEU A 188 4.15 10.83 18.27
C LEU A 188 5.66 10.68 18.03
N GLU A 189 6.47 10.84 19.07
CA GLU A 189 7.93 10.80 18.97
C GLU A 189 8.45 9.37 18.75
N ASP A 190 7.82 8.36 19.32
CA ASP A 190 8.22 6.96 19.09
C ASP A 190 7.97 6.55 17.66
N CYS A 191 6.81 6.88 17.09
CA CYS A 191 6.51 6.63 15.69
C CYS A 191 7.42 7.42 14.75
N ARG A 192 7.69 8.70 15.07
CA ARG A 192 8.61 9.55 14.29
C ARG A 192 10.02 8.99 14.29
N ARG A 193 10.53 8.59 15.45
CA ARG A 193 11.84 7.95 15.60
C ARG A 193 11.95 6.67 14.79
N GLY A 194 10.92 5.83 14.83
CA GLY A 194 10.85 4.60 14.02
C GLY A 194 10.92 4.88 12.52
N LEU A 195 10.18 5.87 12.03
CA LEU A 195 10.20 6.27 10.63
C LEU A 195 11.57 6.84 10.21
N LEU A 196 12.16 7.71 11.03
CA LEU A 196 13.49 8.27 10.77
C LEU A 196 14.56 7.17 10.77
N ALA A 197 14.49 6.21 11.70
CA ALA A 197 15.38 5.07 11.73
C ALA A 197 15.26 4.19 10.46
N GLY A 198 14.03 4.00 9.95
CA GLY A 198 13.77 3.29 8.69
C GLY A 198 14.32 4.00 7.45
N MET A 199 14.60 5.29 7.54
CA MET A 199 15.24 6.06 6.46
C MET A 199 16.79 6.01 6.53
N ASN A 200 17.35 5.49 7.61
CA ASN A 200 18.80 5.30 7.71
C ASN A 200 19.23 4.18 6.77
N GLY A 201 20.36 4.38 6.12
CA GLY A 201 20.89 3.41 5.16
C GLY A 201 20.18 3.37 3.81
N LEU A 202 19.18 4.22 3.59
CA LEU A 202 18.49 4.30 2.30
C LEU A 202 19.47 4.74 1.19
N GLU A 203 20.40 5.63 1.51
CA GLU A 203 21.42 6.15 0.60
C GLU A 203 22.70 5.28 0.56
N ASP A 204 22.78 4.23 1.38
CA ASP A 204 23.93 3.33 1.43
C ASP A 204 23.94 2.29 0.31
N THR A 205 22.84 2.15 -0.42
CA THR A 205 22.71 1.19 -1.51
C THR A 205 22.14 1.84 -2.77
N LEU A 206 22.61 1.38 -3.94
CA LEU A 206 22.08 1.86 -5.22
C LEU A 206 20.57 1.57 -5.35
N GLY A 207 20.10 0.41 -4.86
CA GLY A 207 18.69 0.06 -4.88
C GLY A 207 17.83 0.94 -3.99
N GLY A 208 18.35 1.40 -2.86
CA GLY A 208 17.68 2.38 -2.00
C GLY A 208 17.51 3.72 -2.70
N ILE A 209 18.60 4.21 -3.30
CA ILE A 209 18.61 5.47 -4.08
C ILE A 209 17.65 5.37 -5.27
N GLU A 210 17.74 4.27 -6.04
CA GLU A 210 16.88 4.03 -7.20
C GLU A 210 15.40 4.05 -6.78
N THR A 211 15.03 3.24 -5.81
CA THR A 211 13.64 3.14 -5.36
C THR A 211 13.10 4.48 -4.86
N TRP A 212 13.93 5.24 -4.10
CA TRP A 212 13.52 6.56 -3.62
C TRP A 212 13.19 7.50 -4.77
N TYR A 213 14.14 7.74 -5.66
CA TYR A 213 13.97 8.71 -6.74
C TYR A 213 12.96 8.24 -7.79
N TYR A 214 12.85 6.92 -8.03
CA TYR A 214 11.79 6.37 -8.87
C TYR A 214 10.41 6.72 -8.33
N MET A 215 10.19 6.53 -7.05
CA MET A 215 8.91 6.86 -6.41
C MET A 215 8.62 8.36 -6.44
N GLU A 216 9.64 9.21 -6.30
CA GLU A 216 9.49 10.66 -6.42
C GLU A 216 9.09 11.07 -7.86
N VAL A 217 9.75 10.51 -8.87
CA VAL A 217 9.42 10.77 -10.28
C VAL A 217 7.99 10.32 -10.61
N LEU A 218 7.59 9.14 -10.12
CA LEU A 218 6.23 8.62 -10.35
C LEU A 218 5.14 9.50 -9.71
N ARG A 219 5.41 10.12 -8.57
CA ARG A 219 4.45 11.02 -7.90
C ARG A 219 4.23 12.31 -8.68
N GLY A 220 5.22 12.70 -9.48
CA GLY A 220 5.24 14.01 -10.12
C GLY A 220 5.51 15.15 -9.13
N GLY A 221 5.71 16.34 -9.65
CA GLY A 221 6.08 17.50 -8.83
C GLY A 221 7.58 17.59 -8.54
N PRO A 222 8.00 18.45 -7.59
CA PRO A 222 9.40 18.58 -7.21
C PRO A 222 9.93 17.30 -6.57
N VAL A 223 11.07 16.81 -7.06
CA VAL A 223 11.75 15.65 -6.50
C VAL A 223 12.34 15.99 -5.13
N GLN A 224 11.93 15.27 -4.10
CA GLN A 224 12.43 15.45 -2.74
C GLN A 224 13.62 14.51 -2.49
N THR A 225 14.65 15.06 -1.87
CA THR A 225 15.74 14.23 -1.34
C THR A 225 15.30 13.50 -0.06
N PRO A 226 15.97 12.42 0.36
CA PRO A 226 15.73 11.79 1.67
C PRO A 226 15.82 12.80 2.83
N ASP A 227 16.73 13.78 2.76
CA ASP A 227 16.87 14.82 3.78
C ASP A 227 15.71 15.82 3.79
N ASP A 228 15.14 16.15 2.63
CA ASP A 228 13.92 16.96 2.56
C ASP A 228 12.76 16.23 3.25
N ALA A 229 12.62 14.93 2.99
CA ALA A 229 11.59 14.11 3.61
C ALA A 229 11.80 13.94 5.13
N ARG A 230 13.07 13.81 5.60
CA ARG A 230 13.39 13.80 7.04
C ARG A 230 12.98 15.12 7.69
N ARG A 231 13.33 16.26 7.07
CA ARG A 231 12.93 17.58 7.57
C ARG A 231 11.41 17.76 7.61
N ALA A 232 10.72 17.35 6.55
CA ALA A 232 9.27 17.39 6.50
C ALA A 232 8.65 16.54 7.63
N LEU A 233 9.18 15.32 7.88
CA LEU A 233 8.68 14.43 8.93
C LEU A 233 8.91 15.02 10.34
N LEU A 234 10.03 15.71 10.56
CA LEU A 234 10.31 16.39 11.84
C LEU A 234 9.36 17.56 12.11
N ALA A 235 8.86 18.21 11.06
CA ALA A 235 7.96 19.34 11.16
C ALA A 235 6.48 18.95 11.37
N VAL A 236 6.11 17.68 11.16
CA VAL A 236 4.71 17.22 11.29
C VAL A 236 4.21 17.41 12.72
N THR A 237 3.05 18.03 12.85
CA THR A 237 2.35 18.25 14.12
C THR A 237 1.25 17.21 14.36
N ARG A 238 0.66 17.20 15.56
CA ARG A 238 -0.53 16.38 15.86
C ARG A 238 -1.74 16.79 15.01
N GLU A 239 -1.86 18.09 14.79
CA GLU A 239 -2.92 18.67 13.95
C GLU A 239 -2.81 18.15 12.53
N ASP A 240 -1.61 18.12 11.94
CA ASP A 240 -1.38 17.58 10.59
C ASP A 240 -1.78 16.09 10.50
N VAL A 241 -1.48 15.31 11.55
CA VAL A 241 -1.88 13.90 11.64
C VAL A 241 -3.41 13.77 11.69
N ARG A 242 -4.09 14.57 12.50
CA ARG A 242 -5.55 14.56 12.59
C ARG A 242 -6.21 14.98 11.29
N ASP A 243 -5.73 16.07 10.70
CA ASP A 243 -6.28 16.65 9.50
C ASP A 243 -6.19 15.69 8.31
N ILE A 244 -5.10 14.93 8.20
CA ILE A 244 -4.98 13.93 7.15
C ILE A 244 -5.84 12.70 7.43
N LEU A 245 -5.94 12.22 8.67
CA LEU A 245 -6.78 11.07 9.02
C LEU A 245 -8.27 11.35 8.82
N LYS A 246 -8.74 12.57 9.13
CA LYS A 246 -10.14 12.99 8.92
C LYS A 246 -10.58 12.99 7.46
N GLN A 247 -9.65 13.02 6.52
CA GLN A 247 -9.96 12.97 5.09
C GLN A 247 -10.27 11.55 4.61
N PHE A 248 -9.88 10.52 5.35
CA PHE A 248 -10.13 9.13 4.96
C PHE A 248 -11.56 8.72 5.28
N THR A 249 -12.23 8.14 4.29
CA THR A 249 -13.59 7.60 4.41
C THR A 249 -13.57 6.10 4.16
N LEU A 250 -14.18 5.32 5.05
CA LEU A 250 -14.36 3.87 4.83
C LEU A 250 -15.18 3.66 3.55
N SER A 251 -14.62 2.94 2.61
CA SER A 251 -15.24 2.63 1.31
C SER A 251 -15.72 1.18 1.22
N VAL A 252 -14.92 0.26 1.74
CA VAL A 252 -15.20 -1.18 1.70
C VAL A 252 -14.77 -1.84 3.01
N SER A 253 -15.61 -2.74 3.52
CA SER A 253 -15.26 -3.70 4.54
C SER A 253 -15.54 -5.10 4.01
N CYS A 254 -14.51 -5.94 3.92
CA CYS A 254 -14.59 -7.30 3.41
C CYS A 254 -14.18 -8.27 4.52
N LEU A 255 -15.04 -9.22 4.81
CA LEU A 255 -14.79 -10.29 5.76
C LEU A 255 -14.78 -11.63 5.02
N LEU A 256 -13.66 -12.33 5.07
CA LEU A 256 -13.57 -13.72 4.68
C LEU A 256 -13.67 -14.58 5.95
N THR A 257 -14.70 -15.42 6.04
CA THR A 257 -14.98 -16.23 7.23
C THR A 257 -15.51 -17.61 6.83
N ARG A 258 -15.60 -18.54 7.77
CA ARG A 258 -16.27 -19.81 7.53
C ARG A 258 -17.79 -19.67 7.54
N GLU A 259 -18.50 -20.63 6.98
CA GLU A 259 -19.97 -20.72 7.11
C GLU A 259 -20.33 -21.00 8.58
N GLU A 260 -21.38 -20.31 9.07
CA GLU A 260 -21.94 -20.60 10.38
C GLU A 260 -22.51 -22.03 10.39
N GLY A 261 -22.02 -22.88 11.28
CA GLY A 261 -22.50 -24.27 11.42
C GLY A 261 -21.48 -25.35 11.05
N ASN A 262 -20.28 -25.01 10.59
CA ASN A 262 -19.23 -25.99 10.30
C ASN A 262 -18.22 -26.05 11.46
N GLU A 263 -18.69 -26.50 12.64
CA GLU A 263 -17.87 -26.68 13.85
C GLU A 263 -17.07 -28.01 13.88
N ASN A 264 -16.87 -28.67 12.74
CA ASN A 264 -16.13 -29.93 12.69
C ASN A 264 -14.81 -29.77 11.92
N GLY A 265 -13.73 -29.60 12.67
CA GLY A 265 -12.34 -29.70 12.22
C GLY A 265 -11.42 -29.93 13.39
#